data_3242760d21f4e3a12e8f6c1693dcbfd8
#
_entry.id   3242760d21f4e3a12e8f6c1693dcbfd8
#
_cell.length_a   1.000
_cell.length_b   1.000
_cell.length_c   1.000
_cell.angle_alpha   90.00
_cell.angle_beta   90.00
_cell.angle_gamma   90.00
#
_symmetry.space_group_name_H-M   'P 1'
#
loop_
_entity.id
_entity.type
_entity.pdbx_description
1 polymer ?
#
loop_
_entity_poly.entity_id
_entity_poly.type
_entity_poly.pdbx_seq_one_letter_code
_entity_poly.pdbx_strand_id
1 'polypeptide(L)'
;MAEKKLIAILQRHGSTLLNENNSFRSRMDPPLDKQGISQAEKAAENILNEGFKVKKIISSPLLRAVQTADIIADELGLDVEQNRGLISWDLGFLSGKNKDEYDEILNYFVDNPKSKVPEGESLDDLEARTFEFFNEEMKNDDLKVYVTHTSNVITVENLIHGNHDGRPESGETSVEPGGTVGVYVDSEGKYSTEVLFGVEEDATFGS
;
A
#
# COMPACT_ATOMS: atom_id res chain seq x y z
N MET A 1 4.90 -19.30 -21.18
CA MET A 1 4.62 -18.03 -20.49
C MET A 1 5.94 -17.29 -20.42
N ALA A 2 5.96 -15.98 -20.69
CA ALA A 2 7.19 -15.19 -20.53
C ALA A 2 7.65 -15.26 -19.07
N GLU A 3 8.96 -15.39 -18.86
CA GLU A 3 9.55 -15.40 -17.52
C GLU A 3 9.36 -14.01 -16.89
N LYS A 4 8.69 -13.95 -15.73
CA LYS A 4 8.47 -12.71 -14.99
C LYS A 4 9.48 -12.60 -13.86
N LYS A 5 10.09 -11.43 -13.68
CA LYS A 5 10.99 -11.11 -12.56
C LYS A 5 10.23 -10.31 -11.52
N LEU A 6 10.21 -10.76 -10.28
CA LEU A 6 9.75 -9.97 -9.13
C LEU A 6 10.74 -8.82 -8.88
N ILE A 7 10.24 -7.58 -8.88
CA ILE A 7 11.07 -6.37 -8.76
C ILE A 7 10.75 -5.53 -7.51
N ALA A 8 9.54 -5.68 -6.96
CA ALA A 8 9.13 -5.01 -5.73
C ALA A 8 8.09 -5.84 -4.99
N ILE A 9 8.05 -5.69 -3.68
CA ILE A 9 7.03 -6.23 -2.78
C ILE A 9 6.34 -5.05 -2.11
N LEU A 10 5.05 -4.87 -2.35
CA LEU A 10 4.21 -3.90 -1.66
C LEU A 10 3.55 -4.59 -0.48
N GLN A 11 3.82 -4.09 0.72
CA GLN A 11 3.27 -4.62 1.95
C GLN A 11 2.30 -3.62 2.55
N ARG A 12 1.01 -3.96 2.62
CA ARG A 12 0.06 -3.16 3.40
C ARG A 12 0.35 -3.35 4.89
N HIS A 13 0.36 -2.25 5.66
CA HIS A 13 0.50 -2.33 7.12
C HIS A 13 -0.56 -3.23 7.76
N GLY A 14 -0.26 -3.82 8.90
CA GLY A 14 -1.18 -4.65 9.68
C GLY A 14 -2.36 -3.86 10.27
N SER A 15 -3.34 -4.56 10.83
CA SER A 15 -4.55 -3.99 11.41
C SER A 15 -4.27 -3.00 12.54
N THR A 16 -5.20 -2.07 12.73
CA THR A 16 -5.25 -1.09 13.82
C THR A 16 -6.67 -1.02 14.38
N LEU A 17 -6.87 -0.48 15.57
CA LEU A 17 -8.21 -0.30 16.15
C LEU A 17 -9.17 0.51 15.24
N LEU A 18 -8.67 1.37 14.36
CA LEU A 18 -9.51 2.11 13.42
C LEU A 18 -10.05 1.23 12.29
N ASN A 19 -9.46 0.07 12.02
CA ASN A 19 -10.02 -0.91 11.09
C ASN A 19 -11.32 -1.49 11.63
N GLU A 20 -11.35 -1.85 12.92
CA GLU A 20 -12.55 -2.39 13.58
C GLU A 20 -13.72 -1.41 13.58
N ASN A 21 -13.44 -0.09 13.64
CA ASN A 21 -14.44 0.96 13.73
C ASN A 21 -14.99 1.42 12.36
N ASN A 22 -14.65 0.76 11.27
CA ASN A 22 -15.03 1.13 9.90
C ASN A 22 -14.85 2.63 9.61
N SER A 23 -13.67 3.18 9.95
CA SER A 23 -13.38 4.61 9.82
C SER A 23 -12.25 4.87 8.83
N PHE A 24 -12.32 5.99 8.12
CA PHE A 24 -11.21 6.46 7.28
C PHE A 24 -9.99 6.79 8.15
N ARG A 25 -8.89 6.10 7.95
CA ARG A 25 -7.66 6.31 8.75
C ARG A 25 -6.84 7.50 8.27
N SER A 26 -6.71 7.63 6.93
CA SER A 26 -5.92 8.72 6.37
C SER A 26 -4.52 8.81 7.01
N ARG A 27 -4.14 10.00 7.44
CA ARG A 27 -2.88 10.28 8.17
C ARG A 27 -3.00 10.24 9.69
N MET A 28 -4.16 9.81 10.25
CA MET A 28 -4.23 9.44 11.66
C MET A 28 -3.18 8.36 11.93
N ASP A 29 -2.58 8.38 13.11
CA ASP A 29 -1.39 7.58 13.38
C ASP A 29 -1.56 6.58 14.55
N PRO A 30 -2.59 5.69 14.51
CA PRO A 30 -2.74 4.63 15.50
C PRO A 30 -1.64 3.59 15.35
N PRO A 31 -1.21 2.95 16.46
CA PRO A 31 -0.34 1.79 16.40
C PRO A 31 -1.09 0.56 15.85
N LEU A 32 -0.33 -0.48 15.52
CA LEU A 32 -0.89 -1.81 15.27
C LEU A 32 -1.66 -2.31 16.50
N ASP A 33 -2.77 -2.99 16.26
CA ASP A 33 -3.43 -3.82 17.26
C ASP A 33 -2.78 -5.22 17.32
N LYS A 34 -3.32 -6.10 18.16
CA LYS A 34 -2.79 -7.47 18.30
C LYS A 34 -2.87 -8.28 17.02
N GLN A 35 -3.94 -8.09 16.25
CA GLN A 35 -4.13 -8.74 14.96
C GLN A 35 -3.11 -8.20 13.95
N GLY A 36 -2.89 -6.88 13.92
CA GLY A 36 -1.90 -6.26 13.05
C GLY A 36 -0.47 -6.71 13.31
N ILE A 37 -0.09 -6.92 14.56
CA ILE A 37 1.21 -7.52 14.92
C ILE A 37 1.32 -8.93 14.34
N SER A 38 0.31 -9.79 14.58
CA SER A 38 0.31 -11.17 14.05
C SER A 38 0.32 -11.21 12.51
N GLN A 39 -0.37 -10.27 11.85
CA GLN A 39 -0.34 -10.13 10.40
C GLN A 39 1.05 -9.76 9.89
N ALA A 40 1.76 -8.85 10.57
CA ALA A 40 3.12 -8.46 10.21
C ALA A 40 4.12 -9.61 10.41
N GLU A 41 4.02 -10.37 11.51
CA GLU A 41 4.81 -11.57 11.77
C GLU A 41 4.57 -12.60 10.65
N LYS A 42 3.32 -12.83 10.26
CA LYS A 42 2.98 -13.76 9.19
C LYS A 42 3.51 -13.32 7.82
N ALA A 43 3.46 -12.03 7.51
CA ALA A 43 4.04 -11.48 6.30
C ALA A 43 5.56 -11.71 6.26
N ALA A 44 6.25 -11.46 7.38
CA ALA A 44 7.70 -11.72 7.52
C ALA A 44 8.05 -13.19 7.27
N GLU A 45 7.34 -14.12 7.93
CA GLU A 45 7.50 -15.57 7.71
C GLU A 45 7.31 -15.95 6.24
N ASN A 46 6.25 -15.44 5.61
CA ASN A 46 5.93 -15.76 4.22
C ASN A 46 7.04 -15.27 3.27
N ILE A 47 7.50 -14.01 3.43
CA ILE A 47 8.60 -13.44 2.62
C ILE A 47 9.87 -14.27 2.77
N LEU A 48 10.18 -14.70 4.01
CA LEU A 48 11.36 -15.52 4.30
C LEU A 48 11.24 -16.92 3.66
N ASN A 49 10.09 -17.58 3.80
CA ASN A 49 9.83 -18.93 3.31
C ASN A 49 9.86 -19.03 1.78
N GLU A 50 9.39 -17.99 1.07
CA GLU A 50 9.52 -17.90 -0.39
C GLU A 50 10.97 -17.73 -0.86
N GLY A 51 11.88 -17.45 0.05
CA GLY A 51 13.30 -17.29 -0.25
C GLY A 51 13.63 -16.03 -1.05
N PHE A 52 12.76 -15.03 -1.03
CA PHE A 52 12.98 -13.76 -1.71
C PHE A 52 14.26 -13.08 -1.21
N LYS A 53 15.09 -12.61 -2.13
CA LYS A 53 16.38 -11.97 -1.80
C LYS A 53 16.20 -10.45 -1.61
N VAL A 54 15.37 -10.09 -0.62
CA VAL A 54 15.14 -8.70 -0.25
C VAL A 54 16.44 -8.04 0.18
N LYS A 55 16.68 -6.82 -0.31
CA LYS A 55 17.89 -6.03 -0.02
C LYS A 55 17.63 -4.84 0.88
N LYS A 56 16.39 -4.35 0.92
CA LYS A 56 16.04 -3.14 1.65
C LYS A 56 14.55 -3.15 2.01
N ILE A 57 14.21 -2.53 3.12
CA ILE A 57 12.84 -2.27 3.52
C ILE A 57 12.66 -0.75 3.62
N ILE A 58 11.66 -0.23 2.91
CA ILE A 58 11.31 1.19 2.92
C ILE A 58 9.86 1.31 3.42
N SER A 59 9.65 2.13 4.44
CA SER A 59 8.34 2.28 5.09
C SER A 59 7.78 3.69 4.95
N SER A 60 6.46 3.77 4.86
CA SER A 60 5.74 4.98 5.21
C SER A 60 6.13 5.43 6.63
N PRO A 61 6.24 6.73 6.92
CA PRO A 61 6.58 7.21 8.27
C PRO A 61 5.44 7.08 9.29
N LEU A 62 4.23 6.62 8.90
CA LEU A 62 3.14 6.41 9.84
C LEU A 62 3.40 5.19 10.73
N LEU A 63 3.12 5.34 12.03
CA LEU A 63 3.51 4.39 13.08
C LEU A 63 3.12 2.94 12.76
N ARG A 64 1.89 2.70 12.30
CA ARG A 64 1.43 1.36 11.90
C ARG A 64 2.27 0.72 10.79
N ALA A 65 2.75 1.53 9.84
CA ALA A 65 3.61 1.05 8.76
C ALA A 65 5.04 0.81 9.27
N VAL A 66 5.56 1.71 10.10
CA VAL A 66 6.87 1.55 10.75
C VAL A 66 6.89 0.27 11.59
N GLN A 67 5.89 0.06 12.45
CA GLN A 67 5.81 -1.16 13.27
C GLN A 67 5.72 -2.44 12.42
N THR A 68 4.97 -2.42 11.31
CA THR A 68 4.93 -3.54 10.37
C THR A 68 6.29 -3.78 9.74
N ALA A 69 6.97 -2.70 9.31
CA ALA A 69 8.28 -2.77 8.70
C ALA A 69 9.36 -3.27 9.67
N ASP A 70 9.34 -2.81 10.93
CA ASP A 70 10.28 -3.23 11.96
C ASP A 70 10.16 -4.75 12.23
N ILE A 71 8.93 -5.28 12.33
CA ILE A 71 8.69 -6.72 12.51
C ILE A 71 9.26 -7.52 11.33
N ILE A 72 9.03 -7.06 10.09
CA ILE A 72 9.57 -7.72 8.90
C ILE A 72 11.10 -7.61 8.86
N ALA A 73 11.64 -6.46 9.24
CA ALA A 73 13.08 -6.20 9.26
C ALA A 73 13.82 -7.07 10.26
N ASP A 74 13.26 -7.22 11.45
CA ASP A 74 13.83 -8.09 12.50
C ASP A 74 13.94 -9.54 12.01
N GLU A 75 12.94 -10.08 11.33
CA GLU A 75 12.96 -11.44 10.80
C GLU A 75 13.92 -11.62 9.62
N LEU A 76 14.05 -10.60 8.76
CA LEU A 76 14.93 -10.65 7.59
C LEU A 76 16.38 -10.20 7.89
N GLY A 77 16.66 -9.66 9.07
CA GLY A 77 17.96 -9.11 9.45
C GLY A 77 18.35 -7.87 8.64
N LEU A 78 17.39 -6.98 8.37
CA LEU A 78 17.55 -5.78 7.56
C LEU A 78 17.20 -4.52 8.36
N ASP A 79 17.67 -3.36 7.88
CA ASP A 79 17.30 -2.06 8.42
C ASP A 79 16.08 -1.48 7.69
N VAL A 80 15.32 -0.62 8.38
CA VAL A 80 14.16 0.11 7.82
C VAL A 80 14.56 1.54 7.51
N GLU A 81 14.29 1.98 6.27
CA GLU A 81 14.33 3.39 5.88
C GLU A 81 12.91 3.94 5.76
N GLN A 82 12.66 5.16 6.24
CA GLN A 82 11.37 5.81 6.11
C GLN A 82 11.35 6.78 4.92
N ASN A 83 10.25 6.76 4.14
CA ASN A 83 10.07 7.69 3.04
C ASN A 83 8.63 8.21 2.96
N ARG A 84 8.48 9.54 2.85
CA ARG A 84 7.16 10.19 2.75
C ARG A 84 6.44 9.93 1.42
N GLY A 85 7.13 9.45 0.40
CA GLY A 85 6.51 8.97 -0.84
C GLY A 85 5.49 7.87 -0.62
N LEU A 86 5.66 7.08 0.46
CA LEU A 86 4.78 5.98 0.84
C LEU A 86 3.66 6.37 1.84
N ILE A 87 3.53 7.64 2.23
CA ILE A 87 2.50 8.05 3.19
C ILE A 87 1.09 7.90 2.59
N SER A 88 0.09 7.56 3.41
CA SER A 88 -1.30 7.42 3.01
C SER A 88 -1.89 8.69 2.37
N TRP A 89 -2.96 8.52 1.61
CA TRP A 89 -3.78 9.65 1.13
C TRP A 89 -4.24 10.51 2.29
N ASP A 90 -4.05 11.84 2.16
CA ASP A 90 -4.55 12.80 3.14
C ASP A 90 -6.03 13.12 2.87
N LEU A 91 -6.88 12.45 3.59
CA LEU A 91 -8.33 12.63 3.48
C LEU A 91 -8.88 13.81 4.29
N GLY A 92 -8.00 14.65 4.87
CA GLY A 92 -8.37 15.88 5.56
C GLY A 92 -9.53 15.69 6.52
N PHE A 93 -10.64 16.43 6.31
CA PHE A 93 -11.82 16.41 7.17
C PHE A 93 -12.53 15.03 7.24
N LEU A 94 -12.29 14.13 6.28
CA LEU A 94 -12.85 12.77 6.30
C LEU A 94 -12.09 11.86 7.29
N SER A 95 -10.92 12.25 7.77
CA SER A 95 -10.13 11.45 8.71
C SER A 95 -10.92 11.16 9.99
N GLY A 96 -11.05 9.88 10.34
CA GLY A 96 -11.81 9.41 11.49
C GLY A 96 -13.33 9.35 11.28
N LYS A 97 -13.86 9.74 10.12
CA LYS A 97 -15.28 9.60 9.81
C LYS A 97 -15.62 8.15 9.47
N ASN A 98 -16.87 7.77 9.76
CA ASN A 98 -17.40 6.45 9.41
C ASN A 98 -17.52 6.31 7.89
N LYS A 99 -17.07 5.21 7.32
CA LYS A 99 -17.06 4.99 5.88
C LYS A 99 -18.47 4.90 5.31
N ASP A 100 -19.38 4.18 5.95
CA ASP A 100 -20.75 3.98 5.46
C ASP A 100 -21.52 5.31 5.34
N GLU A 101 -21.17 6.30 6.19
CA GLU A 101 -21.82 7.61 6.18
C GLU A 101 -21.20 8.57 5.15
N TYR A 102 -19.93 8.41 4.82
CA TYR A 102 -19.14 9.37 4.05
C TYR A 102 -18.55 8.80 2.74
N ASP A 103 -18.91 7.56 2.38
CA ASP A 103 -18.37 6.91 1.18
C ASP A 103 -18.75 7.64 -0.11
N GLU A 104 -19.98 8.13 -0.23
CA GLU A 104 -20.41 8.94 -1.37
C GLU A 104 -19.57 10.22 -1.53
N ILE A 105 -19.15 10.81 -0.40
CA ILE A 105 -18.31 12.02 -0.41
C ILE A 105 -16.87 11.65 -0.84
N LEU A 106 -16.34 10.53 -0.35
CA LEU A 106 -15.03 10.05 -0.82
C LEU A 106 -15.07 9.75 -2.31
N ASN A 107 -16.11 9.06 -2.78
CA ASN A 107 -16.30 8.73 -4.19
C ASN A 107 -16.34 9.98 -5.09
N TYR A 108 -16.91 11.09 -4.60
CA TYR A 108 -16.82 12.36 -5.32
C TYR A 108 -15.35 12.78 -5.60
N PHE A 109 -14.45 12.65 -4.63
CA PHE A 109 -13.02 13.00 -4.81
C PHE A 109 -12.28 11.98 -5.67
N VAL A 110 -12.68 10.71 -5.64
CA VAL A 110 -12.18 9.67 -6.55
C VAL A 110 -12.58 9.97 -7.99
N ASP A 111 -13.85 10.30 -8.22
CA ASP A 111 -14.38 10.64 -9.56
C ASP A 111 -13.90 12.03 -10.07
N ASN A 112 -13.39 12.87 -9.17
CA ASN A 112 -12.83 14.20 -9.48
C ASN A 112 -11.40 14.33 -8.94
N PRO A 113 -10.41 13.61 -9.52
CA PRO A 113 -9.08 13.40 -8.93
C PRO A 113 -8.27 14.68 -8.71
N LYS A 114 -8.61 15.78 -9.41
CA LYS A 114 -8.00 17.12 -9.23
C LYS A 114 -8.59 17.90 -8.05
N SER A 115 -9.75 17.47 -7.56
CA SER A 115 -10.41 18.14 -6.44
C SER A 115 -9.71 17.76 -5.14
N LYS A 116 -9.26 18.76 -4.39
CA LYS A 116 -8.65 18.51 -3.06
C LYS A 116 -9.73 18.20 -2.03
N VAL A 117 -9.50 17.17 -1.24
CA VAL A 117 -10.27 16.96 -0.01
C VAL A 117 -10.00 18.17 0.92
N PRO A 118 -11.02 18.83 1.45
CA PRO A 118 -10.79 19.94 2.39
C PRO A 118 -9.84 19.52 3.53
N GLU A 119 -8.84 20.36 3.81
CA GLU A 119 -7.77 20.08 4.77
C GLU A 119 -6.84 18.91 4.41
N GLY A 120 -6.97 18.33 3.18
CA GLY A 120 -6.20 17.20 2.70
C GLY A 120 -5.53 17.44 1.35
N GLU A 121 -5.29 16.36 0.63
CA GLU A 121 -4.73 16.38 -0.73
C GLU A 121 -5.73 15.84 -1.77
N SER A 122 -5.50 16.13 -3.05
CA SER A 122 -6.27 15.52 -4.15
C SER A 122 -5.76 14.11 -4.45
N LEU A 123 -6.53 13.32 -5.19
CA LEU A 123 -6.06 12.02 -5.67
C LEU A 123 -4.86 12.19 -6.63
N ASP A 124 -4.89 13.21 -7.51
CA ASP A 124 -3.75 13.54 -8.39
C ASP A 124 -2.47 13.83 -7.57
N ASP A 125 -2.57 14.50 -6.40
CA ASP A 125 -1.41 14.75 -5.54
C ASP A 125 -0.82 13.43 -4.97
N LEU A 126 -1.68 12.48 -4.56
CA LEU A 126 -1.27 11.15 -4.11
C LEU A 126 -0.59 10.38 -5.25
N GLU A 127 -1.21 10.33 -6.43
CA GLU A 127 -0.71 9.60 -7.60
C GLU A 127 0.65 10.15 -8.04
N ALA A 128 0.76 11.47 -8.17
CA ALA A 128 2.01 12.13 -8.56
C ALA A 128 3.16 11.81 -7.60
N ARG A 129 2.91 11.90 -6.28
CA ARG A 129 3.90 11.60 -5.24
C ARG A 129 4.31 10.13 -5.24
N THR A 130 3.34 9.22 -5.38
CA THR A 130 3.58 7.78 -5.42
C THR A 130 4.37 7.41 -6.68
N PHE A 131 3.98 7.96 -7.84
CA PHE A 131 4.69 7.75 -9.10
C PHE A 131 6.14 8.25 -9.04
N GLU A 132 6.36 9.48 -8.55
CA GLU A 132 7.71 10.05 -8.42
C GLU A 132 8.59 9.15 -7.55
N PHE A 133 8.08 8.71 -6.40
CA PHE A 133 8.79 7.81 -5.49
C PHE A 133 9.17 6.49 -6.19
N PHE A 134 8.21 5.78 -6.78
CA PHE A 134 8.51 4.49 -7.41
C PHE A 134 9.37 4.63 -8.66
N ASN A 135 9.23 5.71 -9.43
CA ASN A 135 10.09 5.97 -10.58
C ASN A 135 11.57 6.15 -10.19
N GLU A 136 11.85 6.74 -9.02
CA GLU A 136 13.22 6.82 -8.50
C GLU A 136 13.71 5.46 -7.97
N GLU A 137 12.87 4.76 -7.20
CA GLU A 137 13.23 3.50 -6.56
C GLU A 137 13.47 2.35 -7.56
N MET A 138 12.75 2.34 -8.70
CA MET A 138 12.89 1.32 -9.74
C MET A 138 14.14 1.49 -10.63
N LYS A 139 14.93 2.53 -10.42
CA LYS A 139 16.20 2.74 -11.17
C LYS A 139 17.28 1.72 -10.83
N ASN A 140 17.09 0.99 -9.74
CA ASN A 140 18.00 -0.07 -9.35
C ASN A 140 17.24 -1.42 -9.26
N ASP A 141 17.96 -2.50 -9.55
CA ASP A 141 17.40 -3.85 -9.69
C ASP A 141 17.26 -4.61 -8.37
N ASP A 142 17.54 -3.98 -7.23
CA ASP A 142 17.42 -4.63 -5.93
C ASP A 142 15.96 -4.89 -5.56
N LEU A 143 15.63 -6.12 -5.18
CA LEU A 143 14.32 -6.43 -4.64
C LEU A 143 14.14 -5.77 -3.28
N LYS A 144 13.08 -4.96 -3.13
CA LYS A 144 12.78 -4.19 -1.92
C LYS A 144 11.35 -4.48 -1.44
N VAL A 145 11.15 -4.39 -0.13
CA VAL A 145 9.82 -4.35 0.48
C VAL A 145 9.44 -2.91 0.77
N TYR A 146 8.28 -2.50 0.30
CA TYR A 146 7.70 -1.18 0.52
C TYR A 146 6.48 -1.30 1.43
N VAL A 147 6.62 -0.92 2.69
CA VAL A 147 5.52 -0.98 3.67
C VAL A 147 4.71 0.30 3.60
N THR A 148 3.44 0.16 3.21
CA THR A 148 2.60 1.31 2.86
C THR A 148 1.12 1.07 3.21
N HIS A 149 0.20 1.72 2.50
CA HIS A 149 -1.24 1.78 2.76
C HIS A 149 -2.03 1.37 1.51
N THR A 150 -3.30 0.98 1.69
CA THR A 150 -4.19 0.58 0.59
C THR A 150 -4.19 1.59 -0.55
N SER A 151 -4.32 2.88 -0.25
CA SER A 151 -4.34 3.93 -1.28
C SER A 151 -3.10 3.92 -2.18
N ASN A 152 -1.91 3.70 -1.61
CA ASN A 152 -0.68 3.61 -2.40
C ASN A 152 -0.58 2.30 -3.18
N VAL A 153 -1.04 1.17 -2.63
CA VAL A 153 -1.09 -0.11 -3.36
C VAL A 153 -1.98 0.04 -4.58
N ILE A 154 -3.22 0.52 -4.41
CA ILE A 154 -4.16 0.78 -5.51
C ILE A 154 -3.57 1.75 -6.53
N THR A 155 -2.91 2.83 -6.09
CA THR A 155 -2.26 3.78 -7.00
C THR A 155 -1.18 3.10 -7.85
N VAL A 156 -0.35 2.22 -7.27
CA VAL A 156 0.67 1.48 -8.04
C VAL A 156 0.03 0.53 -9.03
N GLU A 157 -1.00 -0.20 -8.62
CA GLU A 157 -1.75 -1.10 -9.51
C GLU A 157 -2.36 -0.33 -10.68
N ASN A 158 -3.05 0.78 -10.42
CA ASN A 158 -3.62 1.64 -11.44
C ASN A 158 -2.57 2.19 -12.42
N LEU A 159 -1.41 2.64 -11.91
CA LEU A 159 -0.31 3.11 -12.76
C LEU A 159 0.24 2.00 -13.68
N ILE A 160 0.33 0.76 -13.19
CA ILE A 160 0.81 -0.38 -13.96
C ILE A 160 -0.20 -0.77 -15.04
N HIS A 161 -1.48 -0.74 -14.74
CA HIS A 161 -2.55 -1.15 -15.66
C HIS A 161 -3.05 -0.01 -16.57
N GLY A 162 -2.56 1.21 -16.33
CA GLY A 162 -2.95 2.39 -17.12
C GLY A 162 -4.32 2.94 -16.75
N ASN A 163 -4.81 2.64 -15.55
CA ASN A 163 -6.04 3.14 -15.01
C ASN A 163 -5.79 4.43 -14.23
N HIS A 164 -6.70 5.39 -14.39
CA HIS A 164 -6.62 6.69 -13.71
C HIS A 164 -7.94 7.06 -13.03
N ASP A 165 -8.77 6.07 -12.71
CA ASP A 165 -10.08 6.31 -12.11
C ASP A 165 -10.10 6.11 -10.58
N GLY A 166 -8.92 5.89 -9.99
CA GLY A 166 -8.79 5.75 -8.54
C GLY A 166 -9.45 4.48 -7.96
N ARG A 167 -9.91 3.57 -8.80
CA ARG A 167 -10.54 2.30 -8.39
C ARG A 167 -9.73 1.13 -8.93
N PRO A 168 -9.58 0.04 -8.16
CA PRO A 168 -9.08 -1.20 -8.74
C PRO A 168 -10.07 -1.66 -9.82
N GLU A 169 -9.56 -2.08 -11.00
CA GLU A 169 -10.43 -2.74 -11.98
C GLU A 169 -11.05 -4.01 -11.36
N SER A 170 -12.24 -4.38 -11.84
CA SER A 170 -12.93 -5.59 -11.39
C SER A 170 -12.05 -6.82 -11.71
N GLY A 171 -11.45 -7.41 -10.69
CA GLY A 171 -10.54 -8.55 -10.80
C GLY A 171 -9.10 -8.25 -10.41
N GLU A 172 -8.77 -7.00 -10.08
CA GLU A 172 -7.47 -6.58 -9.57
C GLU A 172 -7.50 -6.34 -8.07
N THR A 173 -6.41 -6.64 -7.49
CA THR A 173 -6.27 -7.09 -6.13
C THR A 173 -5.90 -5.95 -5.21
N SER A 174 -6.84 -5.56 -4.42
CA SER A 174 -6.51 -4.97 -3.15
C SER A 174 -6.26 -6.05 -2.11
N VAL A 175 -5.45 -5.74 -1.13
CA VAL A 175 -5.09 -6.68 -0.06
C VAL A 175 -5.62 -6.19 1.28
N GLU A 176 -6.07 -7.12 2.12
CA GLU A 176 -6.45 -6.86 3.51
C GLU A 176 -5.26 -6.34 4.35
N PRO A 177 -5.46 -5.77 5.54
CA PRO A 177 -4.37 -5.39 6.43
C PRO A 177 -3.38 -6.54 6.62
N GLY A 178 -2.08 -6.25 6.43
CA GLY A 178 -1.03 -7.27 6.43
C GLY A 178 -0.84 -8.03 5.11
N GLY A 179 -1.65 -7.75 4.09
CA GLY A 179 -1.53 -8.39 2.78
C GLY A 179 -0.36 -7.83 1.95
N THR A 180 0.07 -8.65 1.00
CA THR A 180 1.31 -8.46 0.24
C THR A 180 1.06 -8.61 -1.26
N VAL A 181 1.51 -7.66 -2.06
CA VAL A 181 1.46 -7.65 -3.53
C VAL A 181 2.86 -7.67 -4.11
N GLY A 182 3.13 -8.56 -5.05
CA GLY A 182 4.33 -8.57 -5.86
C GLY A 182 4.17 -7.73 -7.13
N VAL A 183 5.17 -6.92 -7.44
CA VAL A 183 5.28 -6.21 -8.72
C VAL A 183 6.29 -6.93 -9.58
N TYR A 184 5.89 -7.29 -10.78
CA TYR A 184 6.69 -8.08 -11.73
C TYR A 184 6.93 -7.30 -13.00
N VAL A 185 8.05 -7.62 -13.66
CA VAL A 185 8.35 -7.19 -15.03
C VAL A 185 8.67 -8.41 -15.88
N ASP A 186 8.12 -8.50 -17.11
CA ASP A 186 8.43 -9.56 -18.05
C ASP A 186 9.60 -9.22 -18.98
N SER A 187 9.97 -10.15 -19.86
CA SER A 187 11.06 -9.98 -20.82
C SER A 187 10.81 -8.89 -21.89
N GLU A 188 9.56 -8.41 -22.02
CA GLU A 188 9.16 -7.34 -22.93
C GLU A 188 9.13 -5.98 -22.22
N GLY A 189 9.42 -5.94 -20.90
CA GLY A 189 9.37 -4.75 -20.06
C GLY A 189 7.97 -4.36 -19.61
N LYS A 190 6.99 -5.26 -19.72
CA LYS A 190 5.63 -5.05 -19.25
C LYS A 190 5.53 -5.37 -17.77
N TYR A 191 4.96 -4.43 -17.01
CA TYR A 191 4.70 -4.59 -15.58
C TYR A 191 3.39 -5.30 -15.33
N SER A 192 3.32 -6.03 -14.20
CA SER A 192 2.09 -6.65 -13.68
C SER A 192 2.17 -6.79 -12.17
N THR A 193 1.02 -6.91 -11.52
CA THR A 193 0.91 -7.16 -10.08
C THR A 193 0.27 -8.53 -9.83
N GLU A 194 0.64 -9.16 -8.73
CA GLU A 194 0.05 -10.42 -8.25
C GLU A 194 -0.03 -10.38 -6.73
N VAL A 195 -1.16 -10.78 -6.15
CA VAL A 195 -1.23 -10.97 -4.70
C VAL A 195 -0.37 -12.14 -4.31
N LEU A 196 0.57 -11.90 -3.42
CA LEU A 196 1.39 -12.94 -2.83
C LEU A 196 0.72 -13.56 -1.61
N PHE A 197 0.18 -12.73 -0.73
CA PHE A 197 -0.43 -13.15 0.53
C PHE A 197 -1.55 -12.20 0.94
N GLY A 198 -2.71 -12.74 1.37
CA GLY A 198 -3.87 -12.00 1.90
C GLY A 198 -4.65 -11.21 0.84
N VAL A 199 -5.92 -11.51 0.64
CA VAL A 199 -6.81 -10.87 -0.36
C VAL A 199 -8.03 -10.28 0.33
N GLU A 200 -8.41 -9.04 -0.01
CA GLU A 200 -9.73 -8.47 0.28
C GLU A 200 -10.69 -8.70 -0.89
N GLU A 201 -11.97 -8.94 -0.59
CA GLU A 201 -13.00 -9.08 -1.63
C GLU A 201 -13.43 -7.73 -2.22
N ASP A 202 -13.32 -6.62 -1.44
CA ASP A 202 -13.76 -5.28 -1.85
C ASP A 202 -12.87 -4.16 -1.28
N ALA A 203 -11.76 -3.85 -1.93
CA ALA A 203 -10.93 -2.75 -1.48
C ALA A 203 -11.29 -1.42 -2.15
N THR A 204 -11.42 -0.41 -1.33
CA THR A 204 -11.63 0.97 -1.73
C THR A 204 -10.53 1.88 -1.15
N PHE A 205 -10.34 3.08 -1.73
CA PHE A 205 -9.37 4.05 -1.22
C PHE A 205 -9.58 4.42 0.26
N GLY A 206 -10.74 4.13 0.83
CA GLY A 206 -11.06 4.43 2.22
C GLY A 206 -10.65 3.35 3.23
N SER A 207 -10.18 2.18 2.79
CA SER A 207 -9.84 1.05 3.67
C SER A 207 -8.44 1.12 4.29
#